data_f22c7bd7f9b8ae5374a75b6e921c760a
#
_entry.id   f22c7bd7f9b8ae5374a75b6e921c760a
#
_cell.length_a   1.000
_cell.length_b   1.000
_cell.length_c   1.000
_cell.angle_alpha   90.00
_cell.angle_beta   90.00
_cell.angle_gamma   90.00
#
_symmetry.space_group_name_H-M   'P 1'
#
loop_
_entity.id
_entity.type
_entity.pdbx_description
1 polymer ?
#
loop_
_entity_poly.entity_id
_entity_poly.type
_entity_poly.pdbx_seq_one_letter_code
_entity_poly.pdbx_strand_id
1 'polypeptide(L)'
;MIILDESESLLAHFDEQTMSRKEIGIWNLFDELLKLSGKMLLMDGDISDRSLSFASAYGEMTYIYNTNAGAPRTINLMLDEGQWQTQLDADIARYYEQDPRFRVCIVSQISTKVVALESELKERYPHLNIKRLIGSDSGETKRQALEDINETLEDANVSLYSSVIESGVDITVKVNKV
;
A
#
# COMPACT_ATOMS: atom_id res chain seq x y z
N MET A 1 6.33 9.71 26.50
CA MET A 1 5.86 8.53 25.75
C MET A 1 6.11 8.78 24.28
N ILE A 2 6.64 7.79 23.58
CA ILE A 2 6.80 7.78 22.12
C ILE A 2 5.85 6.72 21.55
N ILE A 3 5.18 7.04 20.46
CA ILE A 3 4.32 6.11 19.72
C ILE A 3 4.94 5.94 18.34
N LEU A 4 5.22 4.70 17.96
CA LEU A 4 5.72 4.30 16.64
C LEU A 4 4.58 3.56 15.95
N ASP A 5 3.86 4.27 15.09
CA ASP A 5 2.83 3.71 14.23
C ASP A 5 3.49 3.15 12.97
N GLU A 6 2.97 2.05 12.41
CA GLU A 6 3.60 1.33 11.30
C GLU A 6 5.07 0.96 11.62
N SER A 7 5.28 0.41 12.81
CA SER A 7 6.63 0.22 13.37
C SER A 7 7.53 -0.67 12.52
N GLU A 8 7.00 -1.69 11.84
CA GLU A 8 7.79 -2.54 10.92
C GLU A 8 8.31 -1.74 9.73
N SER A 9 7.46 -0.92 9.13
CA SER A 9 7.83 -0.06 8.01
C SER A 9 8.87 0.98 8.44
N LEU A 10 8.63 1.64 9.58
CA LEU A 10 9.56 2.62 10.14
C LEU A 10 10.95 2.02 10.41
N LEU A 11 11.00 0.86 11.05
CA LEU A 11 12.27 0.19 11.37
C LEU A 11 12.96 -0.34 10.11
N ALA A 12 12.19 -0.79 9.09
CA ALA A 12 12.75 -1.21 7.81
C ALA A 12 13.48 -0.07 7.10
N HIS A 13 12.98 1.16 7.18
CA HIS A 13 13.63 2.31 6.56
C HIS A 13 15.04 2.58 7.06
N PHE A 14 15.37 2.21 8.31
CA PHE A 14 16.73 2.33 8.80
C PHE A 14 17.71 1.35 8.14
N ASP A 15 17.21 0.25 7.57
CA ASP A 15 18.01 -0.76 6.85
C ASP A 15 18.17 -0.44 5.36
N GLU A 16 17.51 0.58 4.84
CA GLU A 16 17.53 0.92 3.42
C GLU A 16 18.76 1.72 2.99
N GLN A 17 19.33 1.40 1.81
CA GLN A 17 20.50 2.07 1.24
C GLN A 17 20.31 3.59 1.04
N THR A 18 19.09 4.08 0.92
CA THR A 18 18.78 5.49 0.76
C THR A 18 19.13 6.33 1.99
N MET A 19 19.17 5.71 3.18
CA MET A 19 19.53 6.34 4.45
C MET A 19 21.02 6.36 4.72
N SER A 20 21.84 5.59 4.00
CA SER A 20 23.21 5.21 4.33
C SER A 20 24.20 6.34 4.60
N ARG A 21 23.96 7.58 4.17
CA ARG A 21 24.86 8.73 4.41
C ARG A 21 24.53 9.53 5.68
N LYS A 22 23.30 9.44 6.19
CA LYS A 22 22.82 10.17 7.37
C LYS A 22 22.35 9.25 8.49
N GLU A 23 22.36 7.97 8.23
CA GLU A 23 21.80 6.90 9.04
C GLU A 23 22.27 6.94 10.50
N ILE A 24 23.58 6.99 10.72
CA ILE A 24 24.17 6.98 12.08
C ILE A 24 23.68 8.19 12.90
N GLY A 25 23.60 9.37 12.29
CA GLY A 25 23.16 10.57 13.01
C GLY A 25 21.67 10.54 13.34
N ILE A 26 20.85 10.08 12.42
CA ILE A 26 19.40 9.93 12.61
C ILE A 26 19.10 8.85 13.62
N TRP A 27 19.79 7.70 13.50
CA TRP A 27 19.65 6.60 14.45
C TRP A 27 20.03 7.01 15.87
N ASN A 28 21.17 7.69 16.05
CA ASN A 28 21.61 8.13 17.36
C ASN A 28 20.60 9.10 18.01
N LEU A 29 20.06 10.03 17.23
CA LEU A 29 19.02 10.94 17.73
C LEU A 29 17.75 10.19 18.10
N PHE A 30 17.34 9.22 17.29
CA PHE A 30 16.18 8.40 17.55
C PHE A 30 16.35 7.54 18.80
N ASP A 31 17.51 6.90 18.96
CA ASP A 31 17.88 6.14 20.13
C ASP A 31 17.91 6.99 21.41
N GLU A 32 18.46 8.22 21.35
CA GLU A 32 18.43 9.16 22.46
C GLU A 32 16.99 9.54 22.85
N LEU A 33 16.13 9.82 21.88
CA LEU A 33 14.73 10.14 22.14
C LEU A 33 14.00 8.97 22.81
N LEU A 34 14.26 7.74 22.35
CA LEU A 34 13.68 6.54 22.94
C LEU A 34 14.12 6.35 24.39
N LYS A 35 15.41 6.51 24.67
CA LYS A 35 15.99 6.42 26.03
C LYS A 35 15.45 7.48 26.97
N LEU A 36 15.16 8.67 26.46
CA LEU A 36 14.57 9.76 27.24
C LEU A 36 13.05 9.55 27.45
N SER A 37 12.42 8.71 26.65
CA SER A 37 10.99 8.44 26.80
C SER A 37 10.75 7.41 27.91
N GLY A 38 9.90 7.72 28.86
CA GLY A 38 9.55 6.78 29.93
C GLY A 38 8.66 5.61 29.48
N LYS A 39 8.11 5.68 28.26
CA LYS A 39 7.26 4.63 27.66
C LYS A 39 7.34 4.68 26.14
N MET A 40 7.32 3.52 25.51
CA MET A 40 7.25 3.35 24.08
C MET A 40 6.06 2.45 23.74
N LEU A 41 5.32 2.82 22.69
CA LEU A 41 4.23 2.02 22.11
C LEU A 41 4.55 1.80 20.63
N LEU A 42 4.68 0.54 20.23
CA LEU A 42 4.79 0.13 18.84
C LEU A 42 3.43 -0.39 18.40
N MET A 43 2.98 0.08 17.24
CA MET A 43 1.73 -0.36 16.63
C MET A 43 1.99 -0.76 15.18
N ASP A 44 1.52 -1.92 14.81
CA ASP A 44 1.61 -2.43 13.45
C ASP A 44 0.61 -3.57 13.25
N GLY A 45 0.12 -3.74 12.03
CA GLY A 45 -0.74 -4.86 11.66
C GLY A 45 0.02 -6.20 11.60
N ASP A 46 1.33 -6.14 11.34
CA ASP A 46 2.21 -7.29 11.07
C ASP A 46 3.50 -7.23 11.89
N ILE A 47 3.38 -7.06 13.21
CA ILE A 47 4.56 -7.04 14.11
C ILE A 47 5.37 -8.33 13.96
N SER A 48 6.63 -8.18 13.58
CA SER A 48 7.59 -9.26 13.37
C SER A 48 8.66 -9.31 14.45
N ASP A 49 9.58 -10.27 14.33
CA ASP A 49 10.75 -10.39 15.19
C ASP A 49 11.63 -9.12 15.20
N ARG A 50 11.61 -8.30 14.14
CA ARG A 50 12.32 -7.02 14.10
C ARG A 50 11.80 -6.08 15.18
N SER A 51 10.49 -5.79 15.18
CA SER A 51 9.86 -4.90 16.18
C SER A 51 9.97 -5.47 17.58
N LEU A 52 9.83 -6.78 17.75
CA LEU A 52 9.97 -7.44 19.05
C LEU A 52 11.42 -7.34 19.59
N SER A 53 12.41 -7.62 18.75
CA SER A 53 13.82 -7.50 19.11
C SER A 53 14.20 -6.06 19.44
N PHE A 54 13.70 -5.12 18.64
CA PHE A 54 13.89 -3.69 18.88
C PHE A 54 13.30 -3.27 20.24
N ALA A 55 12.03 -3.59 20.50
CA ALA A 55 11.37 -3.23 21.75
C ALA A 55 12.08 -3.81 22.98
N SER A 56 12.52 -5.08 22.90
CA SER A 56 13.19 -5.77 24.01
C SER A 56 14.52 -5.13 24.42
N ALA A 57 15.18 -4.42 23.49
CA ALA A 57 16.43 -3.70 23.78
C ALA A 57 16.22 -2.50 24.72
N TYR A 58 14.99 -2.00 24.88
CA TYR A 58 14.68 -0.83 25.70
C TYR A 58 13.98 -1.17 27.03
N GLY A 59 13.72 -2.44 27.33
CA GLY A 59 13.19 -2.86 28.63
C GLY A 59 12.15 -3.96 28.56
N GLU A 60 11.39 -4.10 29.64
CA GLU A 60 10.28 -5.07 29.69
C GLU A 60 9.18 -4.68 28.73
N MET A 61 8.65 -5.69 28.03
CA MET A 61 7.69 -5.53 26.96
C MET A 61 6.38 -6.25 27.29
N THR A 62 5.25 -5.60 27.02
CA THR A 62 3.94 -6.25 26.98
C THR A 62 3.51 -6.33 25.51
N TYR A 63 3.21 -7.53 25.05
CA TYR A 63 2.73 -7.78 23.69
C TYR A 63 1.23 -7.99 23.70
N ILE A 64 0.51 -7.18 22.91
CA ILE A 64 -0.94 -7.30 22.74
C ILE A 64 -1.21 -7.73 21.30
N TYR A 65 -1.75 -8.91 21.13
CA TYR A 65 -2.08 -9.48 19.84
C TYR A 65 -3.59 -9.50 19.59
N ASN A 66 -4.00 -8.93 18.47
CA ASN A 66 -5.39 -8.99 18.04
C ASN A 66 -5.65 -10.34 17.35
N THR A 67 -6.46 -11.18 17.97
CA THR A 67 -6.83 -12.51 17.47
C THR A 67 -8.05 -12.50 16.55
N ASN A 68 -8.64 -11.33 16.27
CA ASN A 68 -9.76 -11.26 15.34
C ASN A 68 -9.26 -11.57 13.93
N ALA A 69 -9.61 -12.74 13.42
CA ALA A 69 -9.40 -13.09 12.03
C ALA A 69 -10.28 -12.18 11.16
N GLY A 70 -9.69 -11.46 10.23
CA GLY A 70 -10.44 -10.76 9.19
C GLY A 70 -11.28 -11.73 8.35
N ALA A 71 -12.15 -11.20 7.50
CA ALA A 71 -12.88 -12.03 6.54
C ALA A 71 -11.89 -12.85 5.68
N PRO A 72 -12.20 -14.12 5.39
CA PRO A 72 -11.32 -14.95 4.56
C PRO A 72 -11.12 -14.29 3.18
N ARG A 73 -9.87 -14.25 2.74
CA ARG A 73 -9.49 -13.71 1.43
C ARG A 73 -8.97 -14.84 0.55
N THR A 74 -9.33 -14.82 -0.72
CA THR A 74 -8.77 -15.73 -1.71
C THR A 74 -7.64 -15.02 -2.44
N ILE A 75 -6.45 -15.59 -2.39
CA ILE A 75 -5.28 -15.10 -3.12
C ILE A 75 -4.99 -16.10 -4.24
N ASN A 76 -5.01 -15.62 -5.48
CA ASN A 76 -4.63 -16.40 -6.66
C ASN A 76 -3.22 -15.98 -7.09
N LEU A 77 -2.25 -16.87 -6.96
CA LEU A 77 -0.90 -16.63 -7.42
C LEU A 77 -0.75 -17.02 -8.89
N MET A 78 -0.40 -16.07 -9.73
CA MET A 78 -0.12 -16.28 -11.15
C MET A 78 1.35 -15.92 -11.42
N LEU A 79 2.08 -16.87 -12.02
CA LEU A 79 3.52 -16.71 -12.29
C LEU A 79 3.81 -16.27 -13.73
N ASP A 80 2.79 -16.28 -14.59
CA ASP A 80 2.88 -15.90 -15.99
C ASP A 80 2.06 -14.65 -16.28
N GLU A 81 2.69 -13.64 -16.92
CA GLU A 81 2.07 -12.36 -17.23
C GLU A 81 0.91 -12.51 -18.24
N GLY A 82 1.03 -13.42 -19.21
CA GLY A 82 -0.03 -13.65 -20.19
C GLY A 82 -1.27 -14.32 -19.57
N GLN A 83 -1.06 -15.23 -18.62
CA GLN A 83 -2.17 -15.81 -17.85
C GLN A 83 -2.87 -14.75 -16.99
N TRP A 84 -2.08 -13.86 -16.35
CA TRP A 84 -2.61 -12.76 -15.57
C TRP A 84 -3.46 -11.81 -16.44
N GLN A 85 -2.97 -11.41 -17.62
CA GLN A 85 -3.71 -10.56 -18.55
C GLN A 85 -5.00 -11.22 -19.01
N THR A 86 -4.95 -12.50 -19.39
CA THR A 86 -6.14 -13.27 -19.80
C THR A 86 -7.18 -13.32 -18.68
N GLN A 87 -6.73 -13.52 -17.45
CA GLN A 87 -7.63 -13.54 -16.29
C GLN A 87 -8.20 -12.15 -16.00
N LEU A 88 -7.41 -11.10 -16.15
CA LEU A 88 -7.87 -9.71 -15.99
C LEU A 88 -8.98 -9.38 -17.00
N ASP A 89 -8.79 -9.75 -18.26
CA ASP A 89 -9.80 -9.55 -19.32
C ASP A 89 -11.10 -10.31 -19.01
N ALA A 90 -10.98 -11.57 -18.59
CA ALA A 90 -12.14 -12.37 -18.20
C ALA A 90 -12.88 -11.77 -16.98
N ASP A 91 -12.13 -11.25 -16.01
CA ASP A 91 -12.72 -10.62 -14.83
C ASP A 91 -13.41 -9.30 -15.18
N ILE A 92 -12.79 -8.47 -16.00
CA ILE A 92 -13.39 -7.21 -16.48
C ILE A 92 -14.69 -7.49 -17.21
N ALA A 93 -14.70 -8.43 -18.17
CA ALA A 93 -15.90 -8.80 -18.92
C ALA A 93 -17.01 -9.30 -17.98
N ARG A 94 -16.68 -10.24 -17.09
CA ARG A 94 -17.63 -10.82 -16.14
C ARG A 94 -18.21 -9.76 -15.19
N TYR A 95 -17.38 -8.87 -14.63
CA TYR A 95 -17.85 -7.86 -13.70
C TYR A 95 -18.69 -6.79 -14.40
N TYR A 96 -18.31 -6.40 -15.60
CA TYR A 96 -19.08 -5.44 -16.40
C TYR A 96 -20.49 -5.96 -16.74
N GLU A 97 -20.65 -7.23 -17.04
CA GLU A 97 -21.96 -7.86 -17.26
C GLU A 97 -22.82 -7.90 -15.99
N GLN A 98 -22.20 -8.05 -14.81
CA GLN A 98 -22.91 -8.15 -13.53
C GLN A 98 -23.26 -6.77 -12.96
N ASP A 99 -22.35 -5.83 -13.00
CA ASP A 99 -22.51 -4.46 -12.52
C ASP A 99 -21.57 -3.51 -13.30
N PRO A 100 -22.11 -2.62 -14.14
CA PRO A 100 -21.29 -1.61 -14.83
C PRO A 100 -20.49 -0.70 -13.91
N ARG A 101 -20.80 -0.68 -12.61
CA ARG A 101 -20.06 0.07 -11.58
C ARG A 101 -19.02 -0.77 -10.85
N PHE A 102 -18.65 -1.91 -11.41
CA PHE A 102 -17.58 -2.74 -10.84
C PHE A 102 -16.28 -1.95 -10.65
N ARG A 103 -15.45 -2.37 -9.73
CA ARG A 103 -14.16 -1.74 -9.42
C ARG A 103 -13.06 -2.79 -9.34
N VAL A 104 -12.00 -2.55 -10.09
CA VAL A 104 -10.77 -3.34 -10.05
C VAL A 104 -9.61 -2.42 -9.73
N CYS A 105 -8.81 -2.77 -8.74
CA CYS A 105 -7.57 -2.08 -8.41
C CYS A 105 -6.37 -2.90 -8.87
N ILE A 106 -5.46 -2.29 -9.60
CA ILE A 106 -4.23 -2.90 -10.07
C ILE A 106 -3.05 -2.12 -9.51
N VAL A 107 -2.20 -2.81 -8.77
CA VAL A 107 -1.03 -2.23 -8.12
C VAL A 107 0.23 -2.76 -8.79
N SER A 108 1.17 -1.88 -9.11
CA SER A 108 2.49 -2.27 -9.61
C SER A 108 3.58 -1.37 -9.03
N GLN A 109 4.69 -1.94 -8.64
CA GLN A 109 5.87 -1.17 -8.23
C GLN A 109 6.56 -0.46 -9.40
N ILE A 110 6.25 -0.83 -10.65
CA ILE A 110 6.89 -0.31 -11.85
C ILE A 110 5.96 0.66 -12.56
N SER A 111 6.20 1.97 -12.42
CA SER A 111 5.36 3.03 -13.00
C SER A 111 5.24 2.94 -14.53
N THR A 112 6.29 2.52 -15.25
CA THR A 112 6.23 2.35 -16.70
C THR A 112 5.28 1.22 -17.12
N LYS A 113 5.17 0.15 -16.34
CA LYS A 113 4.17 -0.91 -16.57
C LYS A 113 2.75 -0.38 -16.35
N VAL A 114 2.55 0.44 -15.34
CA VAL A 114 1.24 1.07 -15.07
C VAL A 114 0.80 1.95 -16.25
N VAL A 115 1.71 2.76 -16.80
CA VAL A 115 1.44 3.60 -17.98
C VAL A 115 1.11 2.77 -19.22
N ALA A 116 1.89 1.72 -19.48
CA ALA A 116 1.65 0.84 -20.64
C ALA A 116 0.30 0.14 -20.52
N LEU A 117 -0.03 -0.40 -19.33
CA LEU A 117 -1.28 -1.08 -19.07
C LEU A 117 -2.48 -0.12 -19.17
N GLU A 118 -2.36 1.12 -18.69
CA GLU A 118 -3.40 2.14 -18.87
C GLU A 118 -3.74 2.34 -20.35
N SER A 119 -2.71 2.52 -21.17
CA SER A 119 -2.90 2.75 -22.62
C SER A 119 -3.56 1.55 -23.28
N GLU A 120 -3.11 0.35 -22.97
CA GLU A 120 -3.67 -0.89 -23.48
C GLU A 120 -5.14 -1.10 -23.07
N LEU A 121 -5.46 -0.88 -21.80
CA LEU A 121 -6.82 -1.03 -21.30
C LEU A 121 -7.77 0.04 -21.88
N LYS A 122 -7.33 1.28 -22.06
CA LYS A 122 -8.12 2.34 -22.71
C LYS A 122 -8.42 2.04 -24.18
N GLU A 123 -7.46 1.45 -24.88
CA GLU A 123 -7.66 1.02 -26.27
C GLU A 123 -8.64 -0.16 -26.35
N ARG A 124 -8.49 -1.15 -25.47
CA ARG A 124 -9.29 -2.38 -25.45
C ARG A 124 -10.70 -2.15 -24.89
N TYR A 125 -10.82 -1.26 -23.91
CA TYR A 125 -12.07 -0.98 -23.19
C TYR A 125 -12.39 0.54 -23.14
N PRO A 126 -12.66 1.18 -24.28
CA PRO A 126 -12.86 2.63 -24.36
C PRO A 126 -14.08 3.16 -23.61
N HIS A 127 -14.97 2.26 -23.19
CA HIS A 127 -16.18 2.59 -22.42
C HIS A 127 -15.95 2.57 -20.89
N LEU A 128 -14.79 2.11 -20.42
CA LEU A 128 -14.49 2.06 -18.98
C LEU A 128 -13.82 3.34 -18.52
N ASN A 129 -14.17 3.77 -17.33
CA ASN A 129 -13.44 4.83 -16.64
C ASN A 129 -12.19 4.27 -15.98
N ILE A 130 -11.03 4.54 -16.58
CA ILE A 130 -9.73 4.05 -16.13
C ILE A 130 -8.94 5.23 -15.57
N LYS A 131 -8.61 5.17 -14.28
CA LYS A 131 -7.81 6.17 -13.58
C LYS A 131 -6.44 5.62 -13.21
N ARG A 132 -5.43 6.48 -13.29
CA ARG A 132 -4.05 6.15 -12.95
C ARG A 132 -3.51 7.15 -11.92
N LEU A 133 -2.69 6.64 -11.00
CA LEU A 133 -1.91 7.43 -10.06
C LEU A 133 -0.52 6.83 -9.90
N ILE A 134 0.52 7.56 -10.30
CA ILE A 134 1.92 7.10 -10.24
C ILE A 134 2.85 8.16 -9.64
N GLY A 135 4.03 7.74 -9.19
CA GLY A 135 5.01 8.61 -8.54
C GLY A 135 5.50 9.79 -9.38
N SER A 136 5.53 9.65 -10.71
CA SER A 136 5.93 10.69 -11.65
C SER A 136 4.82 11.69 -12.00
N ASP A 137 3.58 11.48 -11.55
CA ASP A 137 2.52 12.47 -11.74
C ASP A 137 2.85 13.76 -10.96
N SER A 138 2.31 14.89 -11.42
CA SER A 138 2.60 16.17 -10.77
C SER A 138 2.17 16.16 -9.30
N GLY A 139 2.85 16.94 -8.47
CA GLY A 139 2.49 17.08 -7.05
C GLY A 139 1.03 17.50 -6.85
N GLU A 140 0.52 18.37 -7.71
CA GLU A 140 -0.86 18.81 -7.68
C GLU A 140 -1.84 17.66 -8.01
N THR A 141 -1.57 16.89 -9.07
CA THR A 141 -2.39 15.72 -9.43
C THR A 141 -2.45 14.70 -8.30
N LYS A 142 -1.28 14.42 -7.68
CA LYS A 142 -1.22 13.51 -6.53
C LYS A 142 -1.99 14.03 -5.34
N ARG A 143 -1.81 15.32 -5.00
CA ARG A 143 -2.52 15.95 -3.88
C ARG A 143 -4.02 15.87 -4.07
N GLN A 144 -4.54 16.26 -5.23
CA GLN A 144 -5.97 16.20 -5.53
C GLN A 144 -6.53 14.77 -5.46
N ALA A 145 -5.81 13.79 -6.01
CA ALA A 145 -6.23 12.39 -5.97
C ALA A 145 -6.22 11.80 -4.54
N LEU A 146 -5.30 12.24 -3.69
CA LEU A 146 -5.15 11.73 -2.32
C LEU A 146 -6.01 12.50 -1.30
N GLU A 147 -6.41 13.75 -1.58
CA GLU A 147 -7.33 14.52 -0.72
C GLU A 147 -8.67 13.80 -0.54
N ASP A 148 -9.18 13.20 -1.62
CA ASP A 148 -10.33 12.31 -1.55
C ASP A 148 -10.09 11.07 -2.41
N ILE A 149 -9.27 10.17 -1.90
CA ILE A 149 -8.94 8.92 -2.59
C ILE A 149 -10.16 8.04 -2.80
N ASN A 150 -11.10 8.06 -1.88
CA ASN A 150 -12.29 7.25 -1.96
C ASN A 150 -13.20 7.73 -3.10
N GLU A 151 -13.42 9.04 -3.24
CA GLU A 151 -14.14 9.60 -4.38
C GLU A 151 -13.43 9.28 -5.70
N THR A 152 -12.10 9.45 -5.72
CA THR A 152 -11.29 9.13 -6.90
C THR A 152 -11.44 7.67 -7.34
N LEU A 153 -11.45 6.74 -6.41
CA LEU A 153 -11.58 5.30 -6.68
C LEU A 153 -13.04 4.89 -6.93
N GLU A 154 -14.00 5.55 -6.29
CA GLU A 154 -15.41 5.24 -6.46
C GLU A 154 -15.89 5.48 -7.89
N ASP A 155 -15.34 6.49 -8.55
CA ASP A 155 -15.69 6.90 -9.89
C ASP A 155 -15.00 6.05 -11.00
N ALA A 156 -14.01 5.21 -10.64
CA ALA A 156 -13.23 4.43 -11.58
C ALA A 156 -13.72 2.97 -11.66
N ASN A 157 -13.82 2.44 -12.88
CA ASN A 157 -13.96 1.00 -13.10
C ASN A 157 -12.64 0.27 -12.89
N VAL A 158 -11.53 0.86 -13.37
CA VAL A 158 -10.20 0.32 -13.18
C VAL A 158 -9.30 1.43 -12.62
N SER A 159 -8.70 1.16 -11.48
CA SER A 159 -7.73 2.04 -10.84
C SER A 159 -6.36 1.41 -10.91
N LEU A 160 -5.41 2.13 -11.49
CA LEU A 160 -4.03 1.72 -11.66
C LEU A 160 -3.13 2.60 -10.81
N TYR A 161 -2.36 2.02 -9.89
CA TYR A 161 -1.44 2.84 -9.12
C TYR A 161 -0.11 2.16 -8.83
N SER A 162 0.91 2.99 -8.64
CA SER A 162 2.21 2.56 -8.14
C SER A 162 2.28 2.80 -6.62
N SER A 163 3.47 2.70 -6.04
CA SER A 163 3.75 2.95 -4.62
C SER A 163 3.44 4.38 -4.12
N VAL A 164 2.60 5.14 -4.83
CA VAL A 164 2.14 6.48 -4.41
C VAL A 164 1.09 6.39 -3.31
N ILE A 165 0.29 5.32 -3.32
CA ILE A 165 -0.66 5.04 -2.23
C ILE A 165 0.10 4.17 -1.23
N GLU A 166 0.56 4.81 -0.17
CA GLU A 166 1.34 4.19 0.90
C GLU A 166 0.48 3.96 2.14
N SER A 167 1.11 3.45 3.20
CA SER A 167 0.47 3.30 4.51
C SER A 167 -0.10 4.63 5.02
N GLY A 168 -1.20 4.57 5.75
CA GLY A 168 -1.90 5.74 6.28
C GLY A 168 -3.00 6.30 5.38
N VAL A 169 -3.21 5.75 4.17
CA VAL A 169 -4.33 6.09 3.31
C VAL A 169 -5.48 5.11 3.56
N ASP A 170 -6.59 5.61 4.09
CA ASP A 170 -7.76 4.79 4.37
C ASP A 170 -8.65 4.65 3.12
N ILE A 171 -8.58 3.48 2.49
CA ILE A 171 -9.40 3.13 1.33
C ILE A 171 -10.61 2.32 1.82
N THR A 172 -11.77 2.98 1.86
CA THR A 172 -13.03 2.37 2.29
C THR A 172 -13.90 1.91 1.12
N VAL A 173 -13.53 2.30 -0.10
CA VAL A 173 -14.26 1.91 -1.31
C VAL A 173 -14.20 0.40 -1.52
N LYS A 174 -15.36 -0.21 -1.69
CA LYS A 174 -15.46 -1.63 -1.99
C LYS A 174 -14.97 -1.91 -3.41
N VAL A 175 -13.96 -2.72 -3.55
CA VAL A 175 -13.45 -3.22 -4.83
C VAL A 175 -13.84 -4.68 -5.05
N ASN A 176 -14.06 -5.05 -6.30
CA ASN A 176 -14.40 -6.43 -6.67
C ASN A 176 -13.15 -7.30 -6.77
N LYS A 177 -12.01 -6.68 -7.15
CA LYS A 177 -10.73 -7.37 -7.28
C LYS A 177 -9.54 -6.40 -7.11
N VAL A 178 -8.48 -6.90 -6.50
CA VAL A 178 -7.16 -6.27 -6.40
C VAL A 178 -6.13 -7.20 -7.05
#